data_661ced8a2ec823738f52abb5932d827d
#
_entry.id   661ced8a2ec823738f52abb5932d827d
#
_cell.length_a   1.000
_cell.length_b   1.000
_cell.length_c   1.000
_cell.angle_alpha   90.00
_cell.angle_beta   90.00
_cell.angle_gamma   90.00
#
_symmetry.space_group_name_H-M   'P 1'
#
loop_
_entity.id
_entity.type
_entity.pdbx_description
1 polymer ?
#
loop_
_entity_poly.entity_id
_entity_poly.type
_entity_poly.pdbx_seq_one_letter_code
_entity_poly.pdbx_strand_id
1 'polypeptide(L)'
;MTTSRFSFALVTAALTMLLAGSHSYAQAPGAATKPTMTAKLIDADKKAADKAATVEVTTSGVELTDPAISHEKAVPGQGHLHYQLDKGPVVATPAAKLSYHELTPGTHTILVVLAGNDHKPLGPQEQLTVTVPKSSTMASPASEKSKADH
;
A
#
# COMPACT_ATOMS: atom_id res chain seq x y z
N MET A 1 -79.93 -53.49 9.47
CA MET A 1 -80.28 -52.06 9.26
C MET A 1 -79.29 -51.24 10.04
N THR A 2 -78.23 -50.82 9.43
CA THR A 2 -77.20 -50.08 10.14
C THR A 2 -76.68 -48.97 9.19
N THR A 3 -77.06 -47.76 9.47
CA THR A 3 -76.69 -46.58 8.72
C THR A 3 -75.34 -46.10 9.20
N SER A 4 -74.30 -46.16 8.31
CA SER A 4 -73.00 -45.62 8.57
C SER A 4 -72.94 -44.15 8.12
N ARG A 5 -72.68 -43.25 9.07
CA ARG A 5 -72.46 -41.80 8.80
C ARG A 5 -70.98 -41.57 8.58
N PHE A 6 -70.63 -41.24 7.38
CA PHE A 6 -69.27 -40.72 7.07
C PHE A 6 -69.18 -39.22 7.42
N SER A 7 -68.42 -38.91 8.45
CA SER A 7 -68.00 -37.50 8.75
C SER A 7 -66.86 -37.10 7.90
N PHE A 8 -67.09 -36.09 7.03
CA PHE A 8 -66.00 -35.37 6.31
C PHE A 8 -65.35 -34.41 7.27
N ALA A 9 -64.12 -34.69 7.64
CA ALA A 9 -63.28 -33.74 8.35
C ALA A 9 -62.64 -32.78 7.32
N LEU A 10 -62.99 -31.50 7.44
CA LEU A 10 -62.44 -30.43 6.67
C LEU A 10 -61.02 -30.07 7.21
N VAL A 11 -59.99 -30.43 6.49
CA VAL A 11 -58.62 -30.04 6.84
C VAL A 11 -58.37 -28.64 6.25
N THR A 12 -58.44 -27.64 7.10
CA THR A 12 -57.99 -26.28 6.78
C THR A 12 -56.48 -26.21 6.91
N ALA A 13 -55.77 -26.20 5.77
CA ALA A 13 -54.34 -25.93 5.71
C ALA A 13 -54.09 -24.42 5.96
N ALA A 14 -53.61 -24.12 7.15
CA ALA A 14 -53.12 -22.78 7.46
C ALA A 14 -51.71 -22.60 6.83
N LEU A 15 -51.67 -21.84 5.77
CA LEU A 15 -50.42 -21.40 5.11
C LEU A 15 -49.76 -20.30 5.98
N THR A 16 -48.85 -20.67 6.87
CA THR A 16 -48.01 -19.73 7.60
C THR A 16 -46.91 -19.21 6.69
N MET A 17 -47.08 -18.02 6.16
CA MET A 17 -46.00 -17.25 5.52
C MET A 17 -44.94 -16.91 6.58
N LEU A 18 -43.80 -17.60 6.51
CA LEU A 18 -42.57 -17.21 7.22
C LEU A 18 -41.99 -15.98 6.53
N LEU A 19 -42.27 -14.79 7.05
CA LEU A 19 -41.48 -13.59 6.69
C LEU A 19 -40.06 -13.79 7.20
N ALA A 20 -39.16 -14.23 6.33
CA ALA A 20 -37.74 -14.16 6.57
C ALA A 20 -37.33 -12.66 6.61
N GLY A 21 -37.41 -12.06 7.79
CA GLY A 21 -36.86 -10.76 8.05
C GLY A 21 -35.34 -10.82 7.83
N SER A 22 -34.87 -10.24 6.73
CA SER A 22 -33.45 -10.00 6.51
C SER A 22 -32.95 -9.05 7.60
N HIS A 23 -32.47 -9.61 8.69
CA HIS A 23 -31.74 -8.85 9.69
C HIS A 23 -30.41 -8.46 9.04
N SER A 24 -30.36 -7.25 8.49
CA SER A 24 -29.10 -6.58 8.22
C SER A 24 -28.41 -6.39 9.57
N TYR A 25 -27.50 -7.30 9.89
CA TYR A 25 -26.58 -7.07 10.99
C TYR A 25 -25.76 -5.86 10.61
N ALA A 26 -26.08 -4.72 11.18
CA ALA A 26 -25.18 -3.57 11.16
C ALA A 26 -23.85 -4.08 11.73
N GLN A 27 -22.86 -4.16 10.85
CA GLN A 27 -21.50 -4.55 11.24
C GLN A 27 -21.10 -3.56 12.33
N ALA A 28 -20.89 -4.06 13.54
CA ALA A 28 -20.36 -3.25 14.62
C ALA A 28 -19.08 -2.55 14.09
N PRO A 29 -18.82 -1.29 14.44
CA PRO A 29 -17.60 -0.63 14.04
C PRO A 29 -16.44 -1.52 14.48
N GLY A 30 -15.80 -2.17 13.50
CA GLY A 30 -14.77 -3.17 13.72
C GLY A 30 -13.72 -2.60 14.65
N ALA A 31 -13.30 -3.38 15.64
CA ALA A 31 -12.17 -3.06 16.47
C ALA A 31 -11.07 -2.53 15.55
N ALA A 32 -10.60 -1.30 15.81
CA ALA A 32 -9.61 -0.63 14.97
C ALA A 32 -8.42 -1.57 14.80
N THR A 33 -8.33 -2.20 13.64
CA THR A 33 -7.22 -3.09 13.33
C THR A 33 -5.95 -2.26 13.34
N LYS A 34 -4.94 -2.72 14.07
CA LYS A 34 -3.64 -2.05 14.11
C LYS A 34 -3.13 -1.91 12.67
N PRO A 35 -2.79 -0.71 12.21
CA PRO A 35 -2.32 -0.52 10.85
C PRO A 35 -1.02 -1.29 10.61
N THR A 36 -0.88 -1.84 9.41
CA THR A 36 0.34 -2.49 8.95
C THR A 36 0.83 -1.84 7.67
N MET A 37 2.13 -1.95 7.42
CA MET A 37 2.78 -1.44 6.22
C MET A 37 3.92 -2.37 5.85
N THR A 38 4.12 -2.57 4.56
CA THR A 38 5.32 -3.17 3.97
C THR A 38 5.77 -2.31 2.81
N ALA A 39 7.08 -2.14 2.66
CA ALA A 39 7.66 -1.40 1.56
C ALA A 39 8.70 -2.27 0.83
N LYS A 40 8.83 -2.11 -0.47
CA LYS A 40 9.82 -2.80 -1.29
C LYS A 40 10.34 -1.91 -2.41
N LEU A 41 11.56 -2.17 -2.86
CA LEU A 41 12.09 -1.62 -4.10
C LEU A 41 11.58 -2.41 -5.30
N ILE A 42 11.16 -1.71 -6.35
CA ILE A 42 10.77 -2.31 -7.63
C ILE A 42 11.94 -2.23 -8.57
N ASP A 43 12.28 -3.37 -9.21
CA ASP A 43 13.36 -3.48 -10.20
C ASP A 43 14.66 -2.81 -9.71
N ALA A 44 15.05 -3.11 -8.45
CA ALA A 44 16.09 -2.38 -7.73
C ALA A 44 17.39 -2.21 -8.54
N ASP A 45 17.94 -3.29 -9.10
CA ASP A 45 19.20 -3.25 -9.83
C ASP A 45 19.10 -2.44 -11.13
N LYS A 46 18.00 -2.64 -11.88
CA LYS A 46 17.77 -1.90 -13.12
C LYS A 46 17.59 -0.43 -12.85
N LYS A 47 16.78 -0.09 -11.86
CA LYS A 47 16.55 1.31 -11.46
C LYS A 47 17.83 1.97 -10.95
N ALA A 48 18.61 1.25 -10.14
CA ALA A 48 19.88 1.75 -9.65
C ALA A 48 20.89 2.03 -10.79
N ALA A 49 20.94 1.17 -11.82
CA ALA A 49 21.76 1.42 -13.02
C ALA A 49 21.33 2.70 -13.76
N ASP A 50 20.02 3.02 -13.73
CA ASP A 50 19.45 4.25 -14.28
C ASP A 50 19.50 5.43 -13.29
N LYS A 51 20.27 5.33 -12.19
CA LYS A 51 20.35 6.33 -11.12
C LYS A 51 18.99 6.69 -10.52
N ALA A 52 18.15 5.69 -10.35
CA ALA A 52 16.80 5.84 -9.81
C ALA A 52 16.48 4.78 -8.76
N ALA A 53 15.46 5.03 -7.98
CA ALA A 53 14.86 4.05 -7.09
C ALA A 53 13.35 4.23 -7.07
N THR A 54 12.60 3.15 -7.14
CA THR A 54 11.14 3.18 -7.03
C THR A 54 10.72 2.33 -5.84
N VAL A 55 10.02 2.95 -4.91
CA VAL A 55 9.44 2.28 -3.73
C VAL A 55 7.97 2.02 -3.99
N GLU A 56 7.52 0.83 -3.66
CA GLU A 56 6.11 0.45 -3.59
C GLU A 56 5.75 0.04 -2.18
N VAL A 57 4.65 0.58 -1.68
CA VAL A 57 4.16 0.37 -0.32
C VAL A 57 2.80 -0.30 -0.36
N THR A 58 2.58 -1.26 0.51
CA THR A 58 1.28 -1.86 0.77
C THR A 58 0.90 -1.58 2.21
N THR A 59 -0.30 -1.07 2.43
CA THR A 59 -0.85 -0.79 3.76
C THR A 59 -2.13 -1.57 4.02
N SER A 60 -2.41 -1.84 5.29
CA SER A 60 -3.67 -2.44 5.73
C SER A 60 -4.13 -1.77 7.03
N GLY A 61 -5.44 -1.68 7.24
CA GLY A 61 -6.00 -1.06 8.44
C GLY A 61 -5.92 0.47 8.45
N VAL A 62 -5.60 1.10 7.30
CA VAL A 62 -5.53 2.55 7.15
C VAL A 62 -5.95 2.94 5.73
N GLU A 63 -6.72 4.01 5.60
CA GLU A 63 -7.02 4.69 4.36
C GLU A 63 -5.98 5.79 4.12
N LEU A 64 -5.31 5.76 2.97
CA LEU A 64 -4.33 6.79 2.62
C LEU A 64 -5.05 8.06 2.15
N THR A 65 -4.82 9.16 2.83
CA THR A 65 -5.46 10.46 2.61
C THR A 65 -4.43 11.54 2.28
N ASP A 66 -4.87 12.62 1.65
CA ASP A 66 -4.00 13.73 1.28
C ASP A 66 -3.48 14.46 2.54
N PRO A 67 -2.17 14.53 2.76
CA PRO A 67 -1.57 15.24 3.88
C PRO A 67 -1.81 16.77 3.85
N ALA A 68 -2.15 17.33 2.68
CA ALA A 68 -2.49 18.76 2.57
C ALA A 68 -3.82 19.08 3.27
N ILE A 69 -4.68 18.08 3.46
CA ILE A 69 -5.88 18.18 4.30
C ILE A 69 -5.46 17.83 5.73
N SER A 70 -4.64 18.70 6.33
CA SER A 70 -4.15 18.46 7.68
C SER A 70 -5.28 18.60 8.70
N HIS A 71 -5.29 17.70 9.65
CA HIS A 71 -6.16 17.77 10.81
C HIS A 71 -5.29 18.00 12.07
N GLU A 72 -5.69 18.91 12.92
CA GLU A 72 -5.01 19.10 14.22
C GLU A 72 -5.08 17.85 15.11
N LYS A 73 -6.03 16.97 14.83
CA LYS A 73 -6.24 15.72 15.55
C LYS A 73 -6.19 14.52 14.59
N ALA A 74 -5.60 13.44 15.09
CA ALA A 74 -5.62 12.17 14.37
C ALA A 74 -7.06 11.72 14.09
N VAL A 75 -7.30 11.27 12.86
CA VAL A 75 -8.56 10.62 12.47
C VAL A 75 -8.31 9.10 12.46
N PRO A 76 -9.00 8.32 13.30
CA PRO A 76 -8.81 6.88 13.34
C PRO A 76 -9.01 6.25 11.95
N GLY A 77 -8.08 5.38 11.56
CA GLY A 77 -8.13 4.67 10.28
C GLY A 77 -7.72 5.50 9.06
N GLN A 78 -7.26 6.73 9.24
CA GLN A 78 -6.73 7.57 8.16
C GLN A 78 -5.26 7.93 8.41
N GLY A 79 -4.53 8.13 7.31
CA GLY A 79 -3.13 8.49 7.36
C GLY A 79 -2.52 8.72 6.00
N HIS A 80 -1.23 8.90 5.95
CA HIS A 80 -0.44 9.09 4.74
C HIS A 80 0.98 8.54 4.92
N LEU A 81 1.73 8.49 3.84
CA LEU A 81 3.09 7.99 3.84
C LEU A 81 4.08 9.15 3.89
N HIS A 82 5.07 9.03 4.74
CA HIS A 82 6.26 9.87 4.75
C HIS A 82 7.42 9.10 4.13
N TYR A 83 7.99 9.64 3.07
CA TYR A 83 9.19 9.11 2.43
C TYR A 83 10.36 10.05 2.69
N GLN A 84 11.50 9.52 3.06
CA GLN A 84 12.73 10.28 3.25
C GLN A 84 13.90 9.57 2.58
N LEU A 85 14.54 10.23 1.63
CA LEU A 85 15.77 9.75 1.00
C LEU A 85 16.96 10.25 1.81
N ASP A 86 17.81 9.33 2.26
CA ASP A 86 18.94 9.59 3.15
C ASP A 86 18.50 10.39 4.39
N LYS A 87 19.00 11.58 4.57
CA LYS A 87 18.58 12.52 5.63
C LYS A 87 18.01 13.82 5.03
N GLY A 88 17.54 13.74 3.80
CA GLY A 88 16.93 14.85 3.09
C GLY A 88 15.53 15.21 3.57
N PRO A 89 14.83 16.05 2.81
CA PRO A 89 13.45 16.45 3.11
C PRO A 89 12.50 15.24 3.12
N VAL A 90 11.51 15.31 4.01
CA VAL A 90 10.41 14.33 4.04
C VAL A 90 9.36 14.70 2.99
N VAL A 91 8.96 13.73 2.18
CA VAL A 91 7.84 13.84 1.25
C VAL A 91 6.64 13.16 1.87
N ALA A 92 5.63 13.94 2.22
CA ALA A 92 4.35 13.43 2.72
C ALA A 92 3.36 13.27 1.55
N THR A 93 2.75 12.10 1.38
CA THR A 93 1.88 11.81 0.24
C THR A 93 0.97 10.60 0.52
N PRO A 94 -0.24 10.54 -0.08
CA PRO A 94 -1.05 9.33 -0.06
C PRO A 94 -0.58 8.29 -1.10
N ALA A 95 0.41 8.64 -1.95
CA ALA A 95 0.85 7.77 -3.02
C ALA A 95 1.59 6.55 -2.48
N ALA A 96 1.05 5.36 -2.75
CA ALA A 96 1.66 4.08 -2.40
C ALA A 96 2.89 3.72 -3.26
N LYS A 97 3.22 4.54 -4.24
CA LYS A 97 4.41 4.39 -5.08
C LYS A 97 5.10 5.74 -5.26
N LEU A 98 6.41 5.77 -5.00
CA LEU A 98 7.24 6.96 -5.17
C LEU A 98 8.55 6.59 -5.87
N SER A 99 8.99 7.45 -6.79
CA SER A 99 10.26 7.28 -7.50
C SER A 99 11.20 8.44 -7.22
N TYR A 100 12.44 8.10 -6.96
CA TYR A 100 13.58 9.02 -6.90
C TYR A 100 14.39 8.90 -8.19
N HIS A 101 14.89 9.98 -8.68
CA HIS A 101 15.70 10.09 -9.90
C HIS A 101 17.00 10.86 -9.63
N GLU A 102 17.94 10.75 -10.53
CA GLU A 102 19.23 11.47 -10.46
C GLU A 102 20.03 11.17 -9.19
N LEU A 103 19.89 9.95 -8.67
CA LEU A 103 20.65 9.51 -7.52
C LEU A 103 22.16 9.51 -7.84
N THR A 104 22.95 10.00 -6.90
CA THR A 104 24.41 9.96 -7.03
C THR A 104 24.93 8.52 -6.91
N PRO A 105 26.09 8.19 -7.50
CA PRO A 105 26.69 6.89 -7.26
C PRO A 105 27.00 6.68 -5.76
N GLY A 106 26.63 5.55 -5.24
CA GLY A 106 26.80 5.19 -3.83
C GLY A 106 25.57 4.51 -3.24
N THR A 107 25.60 4.32 -1.93
CA THR A 107 24.51 3.71 -1.19
C THR A 107 23.57 4.77 -0.65
N HIS A 108 22.27 4.60 -0.93
CA HIS A 108 21.18 5.46 -0.48
C HIS A 108 20.24 4.69 0.42
N THR A 109 19.67 5.36 1.39
CA THR A 109 18.68 4.82 2.32
C THR A 109 17.35 5.55 2.13
N ILE A 110 16.27 4.79 1.98
CA ILE A 110 14.93 5.33 1.88
C ILE A 110 14.16 4.86 3.11
N LEU A 111 13.77 5.80 3.97
CA LEU A 111 12.89 5.54 5.10
C LEU A 111 11.44 5.81 4.67
N VAL A 112 10.56 4.87 4.97
CA VAL A 112 9.11 5.01 4.78
C VAL A 112 8.44 4.87 6.14
N VAL A 113 7.60 5.83 6.49
CA VAL A 113 6.86 5.85 7.75
C VAL A 113 5.38 6.03 7.45
N LEU A 114 4.53 5.21 8.07
CA LEU A 114 3.10 5.44 8.06
C LEU A 114 2.74 6.43 9.16
N ALA A 115 2.16 7.55 8.79
CA ALA A 115 1.79 8.64 9.68
C ALA A 115 0.28 8.90 9.66
N GLY A 116 -0.27 9.35 10.77
CA GLY A 116 -1.66 9.81 10.88
C GLY A 116 -1.85 11.20 10.26
N ASN A 117 -3.11 11.66 10.20
CA ASN A 117 -3.45 13.00 9.71
C ASN A 117 -2.82 14.13 10.53
N ASP A 118 -2.43 13.86 11.77
CA ASP A 118 -1.70 14.78 12.65
C ASP A 118 -0.16 14.69 12.46
N HIS A 119 0.30 14.03 11.41
CA HIS A 119 1.70 13.78 11.06
C HIS A 119 2.51 12.97 12.09
N LYS A 120 1.85 12.35 13.07
CA LYS A 120 2.54 11.45 14.00
C LYS A 120 2.63 10.04 13.47
N PRO A 121 3.74 9.33 13.69
CA PRO A 121 3.87 7.94 13.29
C PRO A 121 2.77 7.05 13.91
N LEU A 122 2.18 6.19 13.09
CA LEU A 122 1.20 5.18 13.53
C LEU A 122 1.84 3.87 13.98
N GLY A 123 3.18 3.80 13.94
CA GLY A 123 4.00 2.67 14.37
C GLY A 123 4.77 2.00 13.23
N PRO A 124 4.14 1.53 12.12
CA PRO A 124 4.87 0.90 11.02
C PRO A 124 5.86 1.85 10.34
N GLN A 125 7.08 1.37 10.18
CA GLN A 125 8.12 2.02 9.39
C GLN A 125 9.01 0.98 8.73
N GLU A 126 9.55 1.29 7.55
CA GLU A 126 10.44 0.44 6.78
C GLU A 126 11.64 1.23 6.26
N GLN A 127 12.82 0.63 6.30
CA GLN A 127 14.04 1.20 5.76
C GLN A 127 14.56 0.34 4.61
N LEU A 128 14.68 0.94 3.43
CA LEU A 128 15.16 0.30 2.23
C LEU A 128 16.52 0.86 1.86
N THR A 129 17.36 0.02 1.28
CA THR A 129 18.69 0.42 0.82
C THR A 129 18.83 0.13 -0.66
N VAL A 130 19.33 1.10 -1.43
CA VAL A 130 19.65 0.96 -2.85
C VAL A 130 21.09 1.43 -3.09
N THR A 131 21.84 0.68 -3.90
CA THR A 131 23.22 1.04 -4.26
C THR A 131 23.28 1.39 -5.74
N VAL A 132 23.54 2.65 -6.04
CA VAL A 132 23.75 3.15 -7.40
C VAL A 132 25.20 2.89 -7.82
N PRO A 133 25.43 2.16 -8.92
CA PRO A 133 26.77 1.88 -9.37
C PRO A 133 27.50 3.15 -9.82
N LYS A 134 28.80 3.20 -9.58
CA LYS A 134 29.65 4.21 -10.23
C LYS A 134 29.68 3.89 -11.71
N SER A 135 29.35 4.89 -12.56
CA SER A 135 29.55 4.73 -14.00
C SER A 135 31.01 4.41 -14.25
N SER A 136 31.32 3.17 -14.67
CA SER A 136 32.60 2.88 -15.24
C SER A 136 32.68 3.69 -16.54
N THR A 137 33.41 4.79 -16.54
CA THR A 137 33.87 5.40 -17.77
C THR A 137 34.72 4.33 -18.45
N MET A 138 34.16 3.61 -19.41
CA MET A 138 34.96 2.82 -20.32
C MET A 138 35.93 3.79 -20.97
N ALA A 139 37.19 3.74 -20.53
CA ALA A 139 38.27 4.37 -21.26
C ALA A 139 38.14 3.88 -22.70
N SER A 140 37.78 4.77 -23.60
CA SER A 140 37.80 4.50 -25.03
C SER A 140 39.20 4.01 -25.34
N PRO A 141 39.39 2.84 -26.00
CA PRO A 141 40.71 2.41 -26.38
C PRO A 141 41.29 3.50 -27.28
N ALA A 142 42.38 4.12 -26.80
CA ALA A 142 43.11 5.09 -27.58
C ALA A 142 43.43 4.44 -28.94
N SER A 143 42.91 5.06 -29.97
CA SER A 143 43.22 4.74 -31.36
C SER A 143 44.73 4.88 -31.52
N GLU A 144 45.44 3.75 -31.49
CA GLU A 144 46.86 3.67 -31.81
C GLU A 144 47.01 3.99 -33.30
N LYS A 145 47.36 5.22 -33.56
CA LYS A 145 47.71 5.69 -34.89
C LYS A 145 49.03 5.03 -35.27
N SER A 146 48.94 3.91 -35.96
CA SER A 146 50.06 3.31 -36.67
C SER A 146 50.63 4.33 -37.63
N LYS A 147 51.81 4.87 -37.31
CA LYS A 147 52.65 5.66 -38.18
C LYS A 147 53.41 4.65 -39.04
N ALA A 148 52.91 4.36 -40.24
CA ALA A 148 53.70 3.69 -41.25
C ALA A 148 54.67 4.73 -41.85
N ASP A 149 55.91 4.47 -41.63
CA ASP A 149 57.02 5.13 -42.29
C ASP A 149 57.14 4.69 -43.74
N HIS A 150 57.28 5.64 -44.62
CA HIS A 150 57.98 5.44 -45.88
C HIS A 150 58.76 6.68 -46.27
#